data_f21ea2c1eecdb2a468884eea688ba1ed
#
_entry.id   f21ea2c1eecdb2a468884eea688ba1ed
#
_cell.length_a   1.000
_cell.length_b   1.000
_cell.length_c   1.000
_cell.angle_alpha   90.00
_cell.angle_beta   90.00
_cell.angle_gamma   90.00
#
_symmetry.space_group_name_H-M   'P 1'
#
loop_
_entity.id
_entity.type
_entity.pdbx_description
1 polymer ?
#
loop_
_entity_poly.entity_id
_entity_poly.type
_entity_poly.pdbx_seq_one_letter_code
_entity_poly.pdbx_strand_id
1 'polypeptide(L)'
;MTDTRMRFFGNLHPAVSMAYFVLVLGLTLGCMHPVTVALSFLGASWFSIRLRGWRAYGHTMRFVGPMFLLIALANPLFNHRGVTMLFTINHLWYTLEAVCYGLVSGCSLCAVIMWFTCYQEVMTSDKFLYLFGKPFPGTSLLITMTLRFIPQLQQNRREIRQAQAMLCDEGTRLLQRLGSALRNLSVLLTMSMEAAVETADSMKARGYGDLSGLLCHHVVSHFP
;
A
#
# COMPACT_ATOMS: atom_id res chain seq x y z
N MET A 1 -0.09 -17.43 -18.35
CA MET A 1 -1.48 -17.84 -17.98
C MET A 1 -2.11 -16.96 -16.88
N THR A 2 -1.39 -15.96 -16.38
CA THR A 2 -1.80 -14.99 -15.34
C THR A 2 -2.55 -13.77 -15.89
N ASP A 3 -2.41 -13.46 -17.17
CA ASP A 3 -2.92 -12.21 -17.76
C ASP A 3 -4.44 -12.13 -17.95
N THR A 4 -5.10 -13.26 -18.18
CA THR A 4 -6.55 -13.27 -18.46
C THR A 4 -7.40 -13.05 -17.19
N ARG A 5 -6.84 -13.37 -16.02
CA ARG A 5 -7.57 -13.28 -14.74
C ARG A 5 -7.55 -11.88 -14.14
N MET A 6 -6.50 -11.12 -14.39
CA MET A 6 -6.40 -9.71 -14.02
C MET A 6 -7.39 -8.82 -14.82
N ARG A 7 -7.81 -9.26 -16.01
CA ARG A 7 -8.72 -8.50 -16.88
C ARG A 7 -10.13 -8.34 -16.32
N PHE A 8 -10.63 -9.29 -15.53
CA PHE A 8 -11.97 -9.17 -14.95
C PHE A 8 -12.09 -8.03 -13.95
N PHE A 9 -11.13 -7.90 -13.02
CA PHE A 9 -11.08 -6.76 -12.09
C PHE A 9 -10.46 -5.50 -12.70
N GLY A 10 -9.72 -5.64 -13.81
CA GLY A 10 -9.14 -4.54 -14.58
C GLY A 10 -10.21 -3.64 -15.19
N ASN A 11 -11.32 -4.24 -15.65
CA ASN A 11 -12.41 -3.55 -16.33
C ASN A 11 -13.54 -3.08 -15.39
N LEU A 12 -13.51 -3.44 -14.10
CA LEU A 12 -14.49 -2.91 -13.15
C LEU A 12 -14.18 -1.44 -12.81
N HIS A 13 -15.25 -0.67 -12.64
CA HIS A 13 -15.14 0.70 -12.20
C HIS A 13 -14.37 0.79 -10.87
N PRO A 14 -13.35 1.66 -10.73
CA PRO A 14 -12.50 1.73 -9.54
C PRO A 14 -13.27 1.91 -8.23
N ALA A 15 -14.38 2.67 -8.26
CA ALA A 15 -15.24 2.89 -7.10
C ALA A 15 -15.90 1.61 -6.58
N VAL A 16 -16.32 0.70 -7.48
CA VAL A 16 -16.96 -0.57 -7.10
C VAL A 16 -15.93 -1.49 -6.41
N SER A 17 -14.72 -1.56 -6.98
CA SER A 17 -13.64 -2.35 -6.39
C SER A 17 -13.26 -1.83 -5.01
N MET A 18 -13.15 -0.51 -4.84
CA MET A 18 -12.85 0.10 -3.54
C MET A 18 -13.95 -0.16 -2.52
N ALA A 19 -15.22 0.06 -2.90
CA ALA A 19 -16.37 -0.18 -2.03
C ALA A 19 -16.44 -1.65 -1.56
N TYR A 20 -16.17 -2.60 -2.46
CA TYR A 20 -16.12 -4.02 -2.12
C TYR A 20 -15.07 -4.32 -1.04
N PHE A 21 -13.83 -3.87 -1.22
CA PHE A 21 -12.76 -4.12 -0.26
C PHE A 21 -12.99 -3.42 1.07
N VAL A 22 -13.51 -2.18 1.06
CA VAL A 22 -13.86 -1.44 2.29
C VAL A 22 -14.96 -2.18 3.06
N LEU A 23 -15.99 -2.68 2.36
CA LEU A 23 -17.08 -3.43 2.98
C LEU A 23 -16.58 -4.74 3.58
N VAL A 24 -15.79 -5.52 2.86
CA VAL A 24 -15.26 -6.79 3.35
C VAL A 24 -14.29 -6.58 4.52
N LEU A 25 -13.41 -5.58 4.47
CA LEU A 25 -12.53 -5.22 5.58
C LEU A 25 -13.33 -4.73 6.78
N GLY A 26 -14.35 -3.88 6.56
CA GLY A 26 -15.25 -3.40 7.60
C GLY A 26 -16.01 -4.52 8.30
N LEU A 27 -16.53 -5.48 7.54
CA LEU A 27 -17.17 -6.69 8.09
C LEU A 27 -16.20 -7.55 8.90
N THR A 28 -14.98 -7.76 8.38
CA THR A 28 -13.96 -8.59 9.05
C THR A 28 -13.51 -7.97 10.37
N LEU A 29 -13.40 -6.63 10.44
CA LEU A 29 -13.01 -5.91 11.65
C LEU A 29 -14.19 -5.68 12.61
N GLY A 30 -15.40 -5.45 12.10
CA GLY A 30 -16.59 -5.15 12.91
C GLY A 30 -17.22 -6.37 13.57
N CYS A 31 -17.18 -7.53 12.92
CA CYS A 31 -17.76 -8.76 13.43
C CYS A 31 -16.68 -9.70 13.96
N MET A 32 -16.37 -9.61 15.26
CA MET A 32 -15.43 -10.52 15.94
C MET A 32 -16.03 -11.91 16.24
N HIS A 33 -16.99 -12.37 15.46
CA HIS A 33 -17.56 -13.71 15.62
C HIS A 33 -16.61 -14.75 14.96
N PRO A 34 -16.28 -15.87 15.61
CA PRO A 34 -15.28 -16.84 15.10
C PRO A 34 -15.68 -17.41 13.73
N VAL A 35 -16.97 -17.59 13.46
CA VAL A 35 -17.46 -18.11 12.17
C VAL A 35 -17.26 -17.08 11.04
N THR A 36 -17.53 -15.80 11.29
CA THR A 36 -17.31 -14.72 10.30
C THR A 36 -15.83 -14.53 9.97
N VAL A 37 -14.98 -14.61 10.98
CA VAL A 37 -13.53 -14.50 10.81
C VAL A 37 -12.98 -15.69 10.01
N ALA A 38 -13.43 -16.91 10.31
CA ALA A 38 -13.03 -18.11 9.58
C ALA A 38 -13.48 -18.06 8.10
N LEU A 39 -14.73 -17.66 7.85
CA LEU A 39 -15.24 -17.48 6.49
C LEU A 39 -14.49 -16.38 5.72
N SER A 40 -14.19 -15.26 6.38
CA SER A 40 -13.40 -14.18 5.80
C SER A 40 -11.98 -14.66 5.45
N PHE A 41 -11.33 -15.41 6.32
CA PHE A 41 -10.00 -15.96 6.07
C PHE A 41 -9.99 -16.96 4.91
N LEU A 42 -10.97 -17.85 4.84
CA LEU A 42 -11.12 -18.80 3.74
C LEU A 42 -11.39 -18.06 2.42
N GLY A 43 -12.28 -17.06 2.45
CA GLY A 43 -12.58 -16.21 1.29
C GLY A 43 -11.34 -15.45 0.80
N ALA A 44 -10.59 -14.82 1.71
CA ALA A 44 -9.35 -14.13 1.40
C ALA A 44 -8.30 -15.07 0.79
N SER A 45 -8.15 -16.28 1.36
CA SER A 45 -7.22 -17.30 0.87
C SER A 45 -7.60 -17.77 -0.53
N TRP A 46 -8.86 -18.09 -0.76
CA TRP A 46 -9.37 -18.47 -2.07
C TRP A 46 -9.15 -17.36 -3.10
N PHE A 47 -9.50 -16.14 -2.75
CA PHE A 47 -9.34 -14.98 -3.63
C PHE A 47 -7.86 -14.69 -3.94
N SER A 48 -6.98 -14.75 -2.95
CA SER A 48 -5.54 -14.58 -3.12
C SER A 48 -4.92 -15.63 -4.05
N ILE A 49 -5.28 -16.90 -3.90
CA ILE A 49 -4.83 -17.99 -4.77
C ILE A 49 -5.29 -17.78 -6.21
N ARG A 50 -6.53 -17.30 -6.38
CA ARG A 50 -7.10 -17.04 -7.71
C ARG A 50 -6.44 -15.83 -8.39
N LEU A 51 -6.10 -14.81 -7.63
CA LEU A 51 -5.55 -13.56 -8.14
C LEU A 51 -4.04 -13.65 -8.41
N ARG A 52 -3.27 -14.11 -7.41
CA ARG A 52 -1.79 -14.06 -7.42
C ARG A 52 -1.13 -15.39 -7.74
N GLY A 53 -1.89 -16.47 -7.64
CA GLY A 53 -1.38 -17.83 -7.82
C GLY A 53 -0.79 -18.44 -6.55
N TRP A 54 -0.56 -19.75 -6.62
CA TRP A 54 -0.16 -20.55 -5.45
C TRP A 54 1.21 -20.18 -4.86
N ARG A 55 2.15 -19.76 -5.70
CA ARG A 55 3.50 -19.36 -5.25
C ARG A 55 3.49 -18.05 -4.43
N ALA A 56 2.75 -17.05 -4.90
CA ALA A 56 2.65 -15.77 -4.20
C ALA A 56 1.86 -15.92 -2.89
N TYR A 57 0.81 -16.76 -2.89
CA TYR A 57 0.09 -17.13 -1.69
C TYR A 57 1.01 -17.77 -0.64
N GLY A 58 1.83 -18.75 -1.03
CA GLY A 58 2.80 -19.39 -0.14
C GLY A 58 3.81 -18.41 0.47
N HIS A 59 4.27 -17.44 -0.32
CA HIS A 59 5.16 -16.38 0.19
C HIS A 59 4.46 -15.50 1.24
N THR A 60 3.22 -15.08 0.99
CA THR A 60 2.43 -14.31 1.94
C THR A 60 2.15 -15.13 3.22
N MET A 61 1.81 -16.42 3.07
CA MET A 61 1.52 -17.29 4.20
C MET A 61 2.76 -17.57 5.07
N ARG A 62 3.94 -17.61 4.47
CA ARG A 62 5.22 -17.73 5.19
C ARG A 62 5.49 -16.54 6.11
N PHE A 63 4.98 -15.36 5.78
CA PHE A 63 5.09 -14.16 6.59
C PHE A 63 3.94 -14.05 7.61
N VAL A 64 2.72 -14.34 7.18
CA VAL A 64 1.49 -14.25 8.00
C VAL A 64 1.43 -15.36 9.06
N GLY A 65 1.94 -16.56 8.75
CA GLY A 65 1.93 -17.70 9.66
C GLY A 65 2.66 -17.47 11.00
N PRO A 66 3.92 -17.00 11.01
CA PRO A 66 4.62 -16.67 12.25
C PRO A 66 3.91 -15.57 13.04
N MET A 67 3.31 -14.59 12.34
CA MET A 67 2.58 -13.50 12.97
C MET A 67 1.28 -14.00 13.64
N PHE A 68 0.58 -14.92 13.00
CA PHE A 68 -0.55 -15.63 13.60
C PHE A 68 -0.15 -16.34 14.89
N LEU A 69 0.92 -17.13 14.83
CA LEU A 69 1.41 -17.88 15.98
C LEU A 69 1.80 -16.95 17.13
N LEU A 70 2.47 -15.84 16.82
CA LEU A 70 2.89 -14.85 17.80
C LEU A 70 1.69 -14.23 18.52
N ILE A 71 0.65 -13.85 17.79
CA ILE A 71 -0.57 -13.25 18.37
C ILE A 71 -1.36 -14.28 19.15
N ALA A 72 -1.50 -15.50 18.63
CA ALA A 72 -2.19 -16.60 19.31
C ALA A 72 -1.54 -16.97 20.63
N LEU A 73 -0.19 -16.89 20.73
CA LEU A 73 0.56 -17.12 21.96
C LEU A 73 0.58 -15.89 22.89
N ALA A 74 0.72 -14.69 22.34
CA ALA A 74 0.80 -13.47 23.14
C ALA A 74 -0.51 -13.18 23.87
N ASN A 75 -1.65 -13.44 23.25
CA ASN A 75 -2.95 -13.11 23.80
C ASN A 75 -3.24 -13.81 25.15
N PRO A 76 -3.10 -15.14 25.31
CA PRO A 76 -3.25 -15.79 26.60
C PRO A 76 -2.20 -15.39 27.63
N LEU A 77 -1.04 -14.86 27.19
CA LEU A 77 0.02 -14.40 28.07
C LEU A 77 -0.32 -13.04 28.71
N PHE A 78 -1.01 -12.16 27.99
CA PHE A 78 -1.38 -10.81 28.43
C PHE A 78 -2.81 -10.69 28.94
N ASN A 79 -3.71 -11.55 28.51
CA ASN A 79 -5.14 -11.47 28.82
C ASN A 79 -5.57 -12.66 29.70
N HIS A 80 -5.74 -12.39 30.99
CA HIS A 80 -6.07 -13.38 32.02
C HIS A 80 -7.58 -13.39 32.35
N ARG A 81 -8.43 -12.87 31.46
CA ARG A 81 -9.88 -12.80 31.68
C ARG A 81 -10.54 -14.08 31.16
N GLY A 82 -11.09 -14.88 32.08
CA GLY A 82 -11.89 -16.06 31.75
C GLY A 82 -12.27 -16.82 33.03
N VAL A 83 -13.32 -17.63 32.95
CA VAL A 83 -13.89 -18.38 34.07
C VAL A 83 -13.38 -19.83 34.11
N THR A 84 -13.02 -20.40 32.96
CA THR A 84 -12.56 -21.80 32.84
C THR A 84 -11.05 -21.89 32.87
N MET A 85 -10.52 -22.37 34.03
CA MET A 85 -9.08 -22.59 34.24
C MET A 85 -8.64 -23.89 33.55
N LEU A 86 -7.70 -23.80 32.60
CA LEU A 86 -7.07 -24.95 31.96
C LEU A 86 -5.77 -25.36 32.66
N PHE A 87 -4.93 -24.43 33.01
CA PHE A 87 -3.61 -24.69 33.55
C PHE A 87 -3.10 -23.50 34.35
N THR A 88 -2.42 -23.79 35.48
CA THR A 88 -1.76 -22.76 36.28
C THR A 88 -0.26 -22.99 36.24
N ILE A 89 0.46 -22.10 35.54
CA ILE A 89 1.93 -22.11 35.55
C ILE A 89 2.40 -20.81 36.22
N ASN A 90 3.20 -20.93 37.29
CA ASN A 90 3.85 -19.80 37.95
C ASN A 90 2.90 -18.67 38.37
N HIS A 91 1.75 -18.98 38.98
CA HIS A 91 0.68 -18.07 39.42
C HIS A 91 -0.07 -17.36 38.28
N LEU A 92 0.18 -17.68 37.01
CA LEU A 92 -0.54 -17.18 35.86
C LEU A 92 -1.64 -18.19 35.46
N TRP A 93 -2.87 -17.70 35.37
CA TRP A 93 -4.07 -18.49 35.12
C TRP A 93 -4.34 -18.47 33.62
N TYR A 94 -4.08 -19.58 32.95
CA TYR A 94 -4.40 -19.72 31.50
C TYR A 94 -5.83 -20.23 31.37
N THR A 95 -6.68 -19.39 30.77
CA THR A 95 -8.10 -19.71 30.53
C THR A 95 -8.32 -20.13 29.10
N LEU A 96 -9.21 -21.08 28.88
CA LEU A 96 -9.58 -21.58 27.55
C LEU A 96 -10.14 -20.46 26.68
N GLU A 97 -10.87 -19.54 27.30
CA GLU A 97 -11.44 -18.36 26.65
C GLU A 97 -10.35 -17.42 26.09
N ALA A 98 -9.26 -17.21 26.82
CA ALA A 98 -8.14 -16.39 26.37
C ALA A 98 -7.42 -17.02 25.16
N VAL A 99 -7.29 -18.34 25.12
CA VAL A 99 -6.72 -19.06 23.97
C VAL A 99 -7.63 -18.96 22.75
N CYS A 100 -8.94 -19.22 22.92
CA CYS A 100 -9.91 -19.07 21.83
C CYS A 100 -9.95 -17.64 21.29
N TYR A 101 -9.93 -16.65 22.18
CA TYR A 101 -9.87 -15.24 21.79
C TYR A 101 -8.58 -14.91 21.02
N GLY A 102 -7.44 -15.44 21.48
CA GLY A 102 -6.16 -15.31 20.79
C GLY A 102 -6.15 -15.89 19.38
N LEU A 103 -6.74 -17.08 19.22
CA LEU A 103 -6.90 -17.72 17.91
C LEU A 103 -7.79 -16.89 16.96
N VAL A 104 -8.94 -16.44 17.44
CA VAL A 104 -9.88 -15.62 16.64
C VAL A 104 -9.24 -14.28 16.27
N SER A 105 -8.60 -13.62 17.21
CA SER A 105 -7.90 -12.34 16.99
C SER A 105 -6.74 -12.50 15.99
N GLY A 106 -5.92 -13.55 16.15
CA GLY A 106 -4.85 -13.87 15.22
C GLY A 106 -5.36 -14.17 13.81
N CYS A 107 -6.44 -14.97 13.71
CA CYS A 107 -7.07 -15.29 12.42
C CYS A 107 -7.68 -14.05 11.76
N SER A 108 -8.30 -13.16 12.53
CA SER A 108 -8.83 -11.89 12.06
C SER A 108 -7.74 -11.01 11.45
N LEU A 109 -6.63 -10.83 12.14
CA LEU A 109 -5.51 -10.06 11.63
C LEU A 109 -4.92 -10.68 10.35
N CYS A 110 -4.77 -12.00 10.32
CA CYS A 110 -4.32 -12.71 9.12
C CYS A 110 -5.27 -12.51 7.94
N ALA A 111 -6.57 -12.58 8.18
CA ALA A 111 -7.58 -12.31 7.14
C ALA A 111 -7.48 -10.88 6.61
N VAL A 112 -7.31 -9.89 7.49
CA VAL A 112 -7.14 -8.48 7.12
C VAL A 112 -5.88 -8.29 6.25
N ILE A 113 -4.73 -8.86 6.65
CA ILE A 113 -3.49 -8.77 5.88
C ILE A 113 -3.67 -9.40 4.50
N MET A 114 -4.34 -10.56 4.43
CA MET A 114 -4.62 -11.23 3.15
C MET A 114 -5.52 -10.39 2.24
N TRP A 115 -6.60 -9.82 2.77
CA TRP A 115 -7.48 -8.92 2.03
C TRP A 115 -6.73 -7.66 1.57
N PHE A 116 -5.89 -7.09 2.44
CA PHE A 116 -5.11 -5.91 2.10
C PHE A 116 -4.08 -6.20 1.00
N THR A 117 -3.47 -7.37 1.02
CA THR A 117 -2.55 -7.82 -0.04
C THR A 117 -3.29 -7.97 -1.39
N CYS A 118 -4.52 -8.49 -1.38
CA CYS A 118 -5.35 -8.57 -2.57
C CYS A 118 -5.79 -7.19 -3.06
N TYR A 119 -6.12 -6.28 -2.13
CA TYR A 119 -6.45 -4.89 -2.44
C TYR A 119 -5.32 -4.18 -3.17
N GLN A 120 -4.08 -4.30 -2.68
CA GLN A 120 -2.92 -3.67 -3.32
C GLN A 120 -2.68 -4.14 -4.76
N GLU A 121 -3.02 -5.39 -5.07
CA GLU A 121 -2.88 -5.94 -6.41
C GLU A 121 -3.97 -5.43 -7.38
N VAL A 122 -5.20 -5.28 -6.88
CA VAL A 122 -6.34 -4.84 -7.69
C VAL A 122 -6.38 -3.34 -7.88
N MET A 123 -5.98 -2.60 -6.82
CA MET A 123 -6.04 -1.13 -6.76
C MET A 123 -4.69 -0.55 -7.13
N THR A 124 -4.48 -0.30 -8.41
CA THR A 124 -3.30 0.40 -8.91
C THR A 124 -3.36 1.89 -8.59
N SER A 125 -2.19 2.55 -8.56
CA SER A 125 -2.09 4.00 -8.32
C SER A 125 -2.96 4.82 -9.26
N ASP A 126 -3.10 4.40 -10.51
CA ASP A 126 -3.91 5.09 -11.53
C ASP A 126 -5.42 5.03 -11.21
N LYS A 127 -5.90 3.88 -10.72
CA LYS A 127 -7.30 3.72 -10.30
C LYS A 127 -7.61 4.53 -9.06
N PHE A 128 -6.67 4.57 -8.12
CA PHE A 128 -6.77 5.39 -6.92
C PHE A 128 -6.84 6.88 -7.30
N LEU A 129 -5.96 7.32 -8.18
CA LEU A 129 -5.92 8.69 -8.68
C LEU A 129 -7.21 9.07 -9.41
N TYR A 130 -7.76 8.18 -10.24
CA TYR A 130 -9.04 8.41 -10.91
C TYR A 130 -10.19 8.63 -9.92
N LEU A 131 -10.21 7.87 -8.82
CA LEU A 131 -11.26 7.96 -7.82
C LEU A 131 -11.20 9.26 -7.02
N PHE A 132 -10.00 9.67 -6.60
CA PHE A 132 -9.78 10.87 -5.80
C PHE A 132 -9.58 12.14 -6.65
N GLY A 133 -9.37 12.00 -7.93
CA GLY A 133 -9.17 13.11 -8.86
C GLY A 133 -10.42 13.98 -9.06
N LYS A 134 -11.61 13.38 -9.03
CA LYS A 134 -12.88 14.11 -9.20
C LYS A 134 -13.20 15.07 -8.04
N PRO A 135 -13.14 14.65 -6.74
CA PRO A 135 -13.47 15.56 -5.65
C PRO A 135 -12.41 16.63 -5.39
N PHE A 136 -11.13 16.36 -5.75
CA PHE A 136 -10.03 17.29 -5.46
C PHE A 136 -9.13 17.49 -6.70
N PRO A 137 -9.54 18.35 -7.67
CA PRO A 137 -8.81 18.50 -8.94
C PRO A 137 -7.37 19.02 -8.75
N GLY A 138 -7.13 19.91 -7.77
CA GLY A 138 -5.79 20.43 -7.49
C GLY A 138 -4.82 19.37 -6.95
N THR A 139 -5.28 18.54 -6.02
CA THR A 139 -4.48 17.41 -5.48
C THR A 139 -4.25 16.32 -6.53
N SER A 140 -5.22 16.05 -7.38
CA SER A 140 -5.08 15.11 -8.50
C SER A 140 -3.98 15.53 -9.46
N LEU A 141 -3.92 16.81 -9.79
CA LEU A 141 -2.88 17.37 -10.66
C LEU A 141 -1.50 17.21 -10.02
N LEU A 142 -1.34 17.54 -8.73
CA LEU A 142 -0.08 17.37 -7.99
C LEU A 142 0.37 15.90 -7.97
N ILE A 143 -0.54 14.97 -7.68
CA ILE A 143 -0.22 13.54 -7.63
C ILE A 143 0.17 13.03 -9.03
N THR A 144 -0.55 13.43 -10.07
CA THR A 144 -0.24 13.02 -11.46
C THR A 144 1.14 13.51 -11.87
N MET A 145 1.48 14.76 -11.55
CA MET A 145 2.82 15.29 -11.80
C MET A 145 3.88 14.52 -11.00
N THR A 146 3.63 14.26 -9.72
CA THR A 146 4.56 13.52 -8.87
C THR A 146 4.80 12.10 -9.41
N LEU A 147 3.74 11.39 -9.81
CA LEU A 147 3.85 10.05 -10.39
C LEU A 147 4.64 10.06 -11.72
N ARG A 148 4.50 11.11 -12.51
CA ARG A 148 5.29 11.30 -13.74
C ARG A 148 6.77 11.60 -13.43
N PHE A 149 7.06 12.29 -12.32
CA PHE A 149 8.43 12.61 -11.90
C PHE A 149 9.21 11.38 -11.42
N ILE A 150 8.54 10.37 -10.86
CA ILE A 150 9.21 9.17 -10.32
C ILE A 150 10.08 8.45 -11.38
N PRO A 151 9.59 8.12 -12.59
CA PRO A 151 10.43 7.48 -13.60
C PRO A 151 11.58 8.38 -14.07
N GLN A 152 11.35 9.69 -14.17
CA GLN A 152 12.38 10.66 -14.53
C GLN A 152 13.49 10.73 -13.47
N LEU A 153 13.14 10.79 -12.18
CA LEU A 153 14.11 10.73 -11.08
C LEU A 153 14.90 9.43 -11.07
N GLN A 154 14.25 8.30 -11.38
CA GLN A 154 14.94 7.01 -11.48
C GLN A 154 15.95 6.98 -12.63
N GLN A 155 15.64 7.61 -13.76
CA GLN A 155 16.53 7.73 -14.90
C GLN A 155 17.72 8.63 -14.56
N ASN A 156 17.46 9.83 -14.04
CA ASN A 156 18.51 10.77 -13.60
C ASN A 156 19.45 10.11 -12.56
N ARG A 157 18.89 9.37 -11.61
CA ARG A 157 19.67 8.61 -10.63
C ARG A 157 20.59 7.58 -11.28
N ARG A 158 20.14 6.89 -12.34
CA ARG A 158 20.97 5.92 -13.07
C ARG A 158 22.11 6.62 -13.79
N GLU A 159 21.84 7.73 -14.45
CA GLU A 159 22.83 8.53 -15.17
C GLU A 159 23.90 9.10 -14.22
N ILE A 160 23.50 9.70 -13.08
CA ILE A 160 24.40 10.19 -12.05
C ILE A 160 25.28 9.07 -11.51
N ARG A 161 24.67 7.90 -11.24
CA ARG A 161 25.43 6.77 -10.72
C ARG A 161 26.44 6.23 -11.75
N GLN A 162 26.09 6.19 -13.03
CA GLN A 162 27.00 5.80 -14.10
C GLN A 162 28.15 6.79 -14.25
N ALA A 163 27.88 8.10 -14.25
CA ALA A 163 28.88 9.14 -14.33
C ALA A 163 29.85 9.08 -13.12
N GLN A 164 29.35 8.82 -11.93
CA GLN A 164 30.19 8.71 -10.73
C GLN A 164 31.00 7.42 -10.67
N ALA A 165 30.47 6.31 -11.19
CA ALA A 165 31.20 5.06 -11.28
C ALA A 165 32.47 5.17 -12.19
N MET A 166 32.45 6.10 -13.15
CA MET A 166 33.60 6.39 -13.99
C MET A 166 34.62 7.28 -13.30
N LEU A 167 34.22 8.06 -12.29
CA LEU A 167 35.06 9.06 -11.64
C LEU A 167 35.63 8.61 -10.29
N CYS A 168 34.95 7.69 -9.61
CA CYS A 168 35.32 7.26 -8.28
C CYS A 168 35.29 5.74 -8.19
N ASP A 169 36.38 5.14 -7.74
CA ASP A 169 36.40 3.78 -7.26
C ASP A 169 35.49 3.67 -6.04
N GLU A 170 34.43 2.84 -6.12
CA GLU A 170 33.51 2.63 -5.01
C GLU A 170 34.27 2.00 -3.85
N GLY A 171 34.75 2.85 -2.94
CA GLY A 171 35.47 2.39 -1.76
C GLY A 171 34.70 1.35 -0.97
N THR A 172 35.37 0.34 -0.51
CA THR A 172 34.84 -0.81 0.25
C THR A 172 34.28 -0.43 1.63
N ARG A 173 34.54 0.77 2.12
CA ARG A 173 34.14 1.23 3.45
C ARG A 173 32.72 1.82 3.43
N LEU A 174 31.91 1.46 4.41
CA LEU A 174 30.52 1.94 4.58
C LEU A 174 30.42 3.48 4.58
N LEU A 175 31.37 4.17 5.20
CA LEU A 175 31.44 5.65 5.25
C LEU A 175 31.63 6.27 3.86
N GLN A 176 32.43 5.66 3.00
CA GLN A 176 32.65 6.15 1.63
C GLN A 176 31.38 5.93 0.77
N ARG A 177 30.67 4.80 0.95
CA ARG A 177 29.38 4.56 0.31
C ARG A 177 28.31 5.55 0.77
N LEU A 178 28.32 5.92 2.04
CA LEU A 178 27.40 6.93 2.57
C LEU A 178 27.70 8.31 1.99
N GLY A 179 28.98 8.69 1.90
CA GLY A 179 29.41 9.95 1.29
C GLY A 179 29.02 10.07 -0.19
N SER A 180 29.21 8.99 -0.97
CA SER A 180 28.79 8.96 -2.38
C SER A 180 27.25 8.99 -2.53
N ALA A 181 26.52 8.31 -1.65
CA ALA A 181 25.06 8.36 -1.64
C ALA A 181 24.52 9.77 -1.32
N LEU A 182 25.12 10.48 -0.36
CA LEU A 182 24.76 11.86 -0.01
C LEU A 182 25.07 12.83 -1.16
N ARG A 183 26.21 12.65 -1.84
CA ARG A 183 26.54 13.45 -3.02
C ARG A 183 25.53 13.24 -4.15
N ASN A 184 25.20 11.99 -4.43
CA ASN A 184 24.17 11.65 -5.42
C ASN A 184 22.82 12.26 -5.08
N LEU A 185 22.44 12.23 -3.81
CA LEU A 185 21.19 12.83 -3.34
C LEU A 185 21.22 14.35 -3.51
N SER A 186 22.33 15.02 -3.20
CA SER A 186 22.47 16.46 -3.39
C SER A 186 22.30 16.87 -4.86
N VAL A 187 22.95 16.17 -5.78
CA VAL A 187 22.82 16.43 -7.23
C VAL A 187 21.38 16.20 -7.71
N LEU A 188 20.76 15.09 -7.27
CA LEU A 188 19.35 14.80 -7.61
C LEU A 188 18.40 15.88 -7.08
N LEU A 189 18.64 16.38 -5.87
CA LEU A 189 17.82 17.46 -5.30
C LEU A 189 17.96 18.75 -6.10
N THR A 190 19.20 19.12 -6.48
CA THR A 190 19.43 20.33 -7.30
C THR A 190 18.72 20.21 -8.66
N MET A 191 18.89 19.10 -9.36
CA MET A 191 18.22 18.85 -10.65
C MET A 191 16.68 18.82 -10.53
N SER A 192 16.17 18.25 -9.43
CA SER A 192 14.71 18.20 -9.21
C SER A 192 14.13 19.57 -8.85
N MET A 193 14.85 20.41 -8.12
CA MET A 193 14.44 21.78 -7.86
C MET A 193 14.43 22.64 -9.13
N GLU A 194 15.45 22.50 -9.97
CA GLU A 194 15.51 23.18 -11.26
C GLU A 194 14.34 22.76 -12.17
N ALA A 195 14.10 21.46 -12.31
CA ALA A 195 12.97 20.93 -13.05
C ALA A 195 11.60 21.37 -12.48
N ALA A 196 11.49 21.53 -11.16
CA ALA A 196 10.27 22.01 -10.51
C ALA A 196 9.99 23.49 -10.84
N VAL A 197 11.02 24.35 -10.85
CA VAL A 197 10.91 25.77 -11.24
C VAL A 197 10.51 25.87 -12.72
N GLU A 198 11.19 25.13 -13.61
CA GLU A 198 10.87 25.09 -15.04
C GLU A 198 9.43 24.64 -15.30
N THR A 199 8.99 23.62 -14.57
CA THR A 199 7.61 23.14 -14.62
C THR A 199 6.63 24.19 -14.16
N ALA A 200 6.92 24.87 -13.04
CA ALA A 200 6.08 25.94 -12.49
C ALA A 200 5.96 27.13 -13.47
N ASP A 201 7.06 27.53 -14.10
CA ASP A 201 7.05 28.61 -15.09
C ASP A 201 6.27 28.22 -16.35
N SER A 202 6.43 26.97 -16.80
CA SER A 202 5.63 26.42 -17.90
C SER A 202 4.13 26.40 -17.59
N MET A 203 3.76 26.03 -16.36
CA MET A 203 2.37 26.03 -15.91
C MET A 203 1.81 27.46 -15.85
N LYS A 204 2.58 28.40 -15.30
CA LYS A 204 2.21 29.80 -15.24
C LYS A 204 2.00 30.41 -16.62
N ALA A 205 2.87 30.09 -17.58
CA ALA A 205 2.72 30.50 -18.98
C ALA A 205 1.44 29.95 -19.63
N ARG A 206 0.94 28.80 -19.16
CA ARG A 206 -0.33 28.18 -19.60
C ARG A 206 -1.55 28.71 -18.86
N GLY A 207 -1.40 29.69 -17.95
CA GLY A 207 -2.50 30.28 -17.18
C GLY A 207 -2.92 29.47 -15.94
N TYR A 208 -2.14 28.49 -15.52
CA TYR A 208 -2.40 27.79 -14.26
C TYR A 208 -2.09 28.73 -13.08
N GLY A 209 -3.09 28.97 -12.22
CA GLY A 209 -2.96 29.82 -11.04
C GLY A 209 -3.55 31.22 -11.20
N ASP A 210 -3.88 31.68 -12.37
CA ASP A 210 -4.65 32.90 -12.57
C ASP A 210 -6.15 32.61 -12.43
N LEU A 211 -6.84 33.39 -11.60
CA LEU A 211 -8.30 33.33 -11.44
C LEU A 211 -9.04 33.50 -12.78
N SER A 212 -8.47 34.21 -13.74
CA SER A 212 -8.95 34.34 -15.11
C SER A 212 -8.94 33.03 -15.90
N GLY A 213 -7.95 32.13 -15.68
CA GLY A 213 -7.89 30.82 -16.31
C GLY A 213 -8.97 29.85 -15.81
N LEU A 214 -9.37 29.95 -14.55
CA LEU A 214 -10.47 29.18 -13.97
C LEU A 214 -11.83 29.59 -14.54
N LEU A 215 -12.05 30.87 -14.80
CA LEU A 215 -13.25 31.39 -15.45
C LEU A 215 -13.32 30.97 -16.92
N CYS A 216 -12.22 30.94 -17.63
CA CYS A 216 -12.17 30.51 -19.03
C CYS A 216 -12.51 29.03 -19.18
N HIS A 217 -12.03 28.17 -18.27
CA HIS A 217 -12.34 26.74 -18.29
C HIS A 217 -13.82 26.45 -17.95
N HIS A 218 -14.41 27.25 -17.07
CA HIS A 218 -15.84 27.12 -16.72
C HIS A 218 -16.76 27.62 -17.85
N VAL A 219 -16.33 28.64 -18.59
CA VAL A 219 -17.09 29.19 -19.72
C VAL A 219 -17.03 28.26 -20.94
N VAL A 220 -15.88 27.65 -21.22
CA VAL A 220 -15.73 26.72 -22.37
C VAL A 220 -16.45 25.39 -22.15
N SER A 221 -16.62 24.96 -20.91
CA SER A 221 -17.35 23.70 -20.60
C SER A 221 -18.88 23.84 -20.64
N HIS A 222 -19.42 25.05 -20.78
CA HIS A 222 -20.86 25.34 -20.79
C HIS A 222 -21.41 25.81 -22.14
N PHE A 223 -20.59 25.84 -23.19
CA PHE A 223 -21.12 26.05 -24.56
C PHE A 223 -21.46 24.70 -25.21
N PRO A 224 -22.72 24.51 -25.64
CA PRO A 224 -23.20 23.28 -26.29
C PRO A 224 -22.55 23.03 -27.66
#